data_8035c7e6b424bdc6e3412b8787a23d79
#
_entry.id   8035c7e6b424bdc6e3412b8787a23d79
#
_cell.length_a   1.000
_cell.length_b   1.000
_cell.length_c   1.000
_cell.angle_alpha   90.00
_cell.angle_beta   90.00
_cell.angle_gamma   90.00
#
_symmetry.space_group_name_H-M   'P 1'
#
loop_
_entity.id
_entity.type
_entity.pdbx_description
1 polymer ?
#
loop_
_entity_poly.entity_id
_entity_poly.type
_entity_poly.pdbx_seq_one_letter_code
_entity_poly.pdbx_strand_id
1 'polypeptide(L)'
;MRHALAVALALFFAGEAAAQEGRPPGGGPGRRPPREEIYRMVDAYVAEHLQESLSLSDEQRGRVLPLVQKLSAERRRFAERRVRALFQMRRAIADGTATDAKMAELLQQLKAAEAEEPGAIRASQDAIDAQLSPLQQARFRVLEAEVEHRMRRVMARVRGQRGGKPGGPPPDGDDPRHDPR
;
A
#
# COMPACT_ATOMS: atom_id res chain seq x y z
N MET A 1 14.61 -6.86 22.36
CA MET A 1 13.30 -6.33 21.95
C MET A 1 13.03 -6.38 20.44
N ARG A 2 13.87 -7.04 19.64
CA ARG A 2 13.73 -7.14 18.13
C ARG A 2 12.80 -8.26 17.65
N HIS A 3 12.35 -9.15 18.51
CA HIS A 3 11.62 -10.39 18.11
C HIS A 3 10.09 -10.31 18.28
N ALA A 4 9.57 -9.36 19.06
CA ALA A 4 8.13 -9.22 19.28
C ALA A 4 7.38 -8.70 18.02
N LEU A 5 8.02 -7.87 17.20
CA LEU A 5 7.41 -7.29 15.98
C LEU A 5 7.23 -8.31 14.84
N ALA A 6 8.01 -9.39 14.81
CA ALA A 6 7.90 -10.43 13.79
C ALA A 6 6.76 -11.43 14.07
N VAL A 7 6.43 -11.64 15.35
CA VAL A 7 5.45 -12.64 15.79
C VAL A 7 4.01 -12.13 15.59
N ALA A 8 3.75 -10.83 15.80
CA ALA A 8 2.40 -10.27 15.67
C ALA A 8 1.85 -10.33 14.24
N LEU A 9 2.70 -10.28 13.23
CA LEU A 9 2.26 -10.33 11.83
C LEU A 9 2.04 -11.77 11.31
N ALA A 10 2.70 -12.76 11.91
CA ALA A 10 2.48 -14.16 11.59
C ALA A 10 1.09 -14.61 12.10
N LEU A 11 0.62 -14.07 13.22
CA LEU A 11 -0.70 -14.38 13.79
C LEU A 11 -1.85 -13.78 12.98
N PHE A 12 -1.64 -12.68 12.26
CA PHE A 12 -2.68 -12.09 11.40
C PHE A 12 -3.00 -12.95 10.17
N PHE A 13 -2.05 -13.82 9.74
CA PHE A 13 -2.25 -14.76 8.63
C PHE A 13 -2.52 -16.21 9.08
N ALA A 14 -2.25 -16.55 10.35
CA ALA A 14 -2.52 -17.89 10.90
C ALA A 14 -3.94 -18.06 11.48
N GLY A 15 -4.71 -16.98 11.62
CA GLY A 15 -6.06 -16.99 12.19
C GLY A 15 -7.16 -17.52 11.27
N GLU A 16 -6.89 -17.83 10.00
CA GLU A 16 -7.92 -18.29 9.06
C GLU A 16 -8.29 -19.78 9.16
N ALA A 17 -7.67 -20.55 10.04
CA ALA A 17 -7.97 -21.99 10.15
C ALA A 17 -9.02 -22.36 11.22
N ALA A 18 -9.46 -21.42 12.06
CA ALA A 18 -10.33 -21.76 13.21
C ALA A 18 -11.66 -20.98 13.31
N ALA A 19 -12.03 -20.13 12.34
CA ALA A 19 -13.31 -19.40 12.39
C ALA A 19 -14.14 -19.65 11.13
N GLN A 20 -14.67 -20.85 11.00
CA GLN A 20 -15.52 -21.25 9.85
C GLN A 20 -17.02 -21.15 10.16
N GLU A 21 -17.42 -20.30 11.10
CA GLU A 21 -18.83 -20.00 11.37
C GLU A 21 -19.07 -18.50 11.31
N GLY A 22 -19.64 -18.03 10.20
CA GLY A 22 -20.05 -16.63 10.04
C GLY A 22 -19.54 -15.91 8.79
N ARG A 23 -19.19 -16.62 7.71
CA ARG A 23 -18.75 -16.02 6.45
C ARG A 23 -19.92 -15.36 5.72
N PRO A 24 -19.91 -14.04 5.44
CA PRO A 24 -20.92 -13.42 4.59
C PRO A 24 -20.87 -14.04 3.18
N PRO A 25 -22.01 -14.31 2.54
CA PRO A 25 -22.07 -14.96 1.23
C PRO A 25 -21.51 -14.03 0.15
N GLY A 26 -20.37 -14.39 -0.46
CA GLY A 26 -19.86 -13.69 -1.64
C GLY A 26 -18.35 -13.61 -1.84
N GLY A 27 -17.53 -14.06 -0.91
CA GLY A 27 -16.07 -14.03 -1.03
C GLY A 27 -15.49 -15.36 -1.54
N GLY A 28 -15.41 -15.58 -2.85
CA GLY A 28 -14.66 -16.70 -3.42
C GLY A 28 -13.17 -16.60 -3.08
N PRO A 29 -12.42 -17.72 -2.96
CA PRO A 29 -10.98 -17.71 -2.71
C PRO A 29 -10.28 -17.01 -3.88
N GLY A 30 -9.62 -15.87 -3.61
CA GLY A 30 -8.85 -15.10 -4.59
C GLY A 30 -9.36 -13.70 -4.91
N ARG A 31 -10.43 -13.21 -4.28
CA ARG A 31 -10.89 -11.83 -4.50
C ARG A 31 -9.93 -10.87 -3.81
N ARG A 32 -9.31 -10.03 -4.63
CA ARG A 32 -8.40 -8.96 -4.19
C ARG A 32 -9.12 -8.02 -3.24
N PRO A 33 -8.56 -7.72 -2.05
CA PRO A 33 -9.14 -6.68 -1.21
C PRO A 33 -9.17 -5.36 -1.99
N PRO A 34 -10.26 -4.58 -1.93
CA PRO A 34 -10.31 -3.25 -2.49
C PRO A 34 -9.15 -2.40 -1.95
N ARG A 35 -8.67 -1.43 -2.72
CA ARG A 35 -7.58 -0.52 -2.27
C ARG A 35 -7.91 0.14 -0.93
N GLU A 36 -9.15 0.51 -0.74
CA GLU A 36 -9.67 1.13 0.47
C GLU A 36 -9.54 0.22 1.70
N GLU A 37 -9.69 -1.09 1.51
CA GLU A 37 -9.49 -2.07 2.57
C GLU A 37 -8.02 -2.18 2.97
N ILE A 38 -7.12 -2.18 1.97
CA ILE A 38 -5.67 -2.16 2.23
C ILE A 38 -5.29 -0.88 3.00
N TYR A 39 -5.81 0.27 2.60
CA TYR A 39 -5.54 1.53 3.31
C TYR A 39 -6.07 1.50 4.74
N ARG A 40 -7.29 0.99 4.96
CA ARG A 40 -7.85 0.84 6.31
C ARG A 40 -7.00 -0.07 7.19
N MET A 41 -6.50 -1.19 6.65
CA MET A 41 -5.60 -2.08 7.39
C MET A 41 -4.29 -1.38 7.77
N VAL A 42 -3.73 -0.58 6.88
CA VAL A 42 -2.53 0.21 7.17
C VAL A 42 -2.78 1.27 8.23
N ASP A 43 -3.87 2.01 8.11
CA ASP A 43 -4.24 3.05 9.09
C ASP A 43 -4.49 2.42 10.48
N ALA A 44 -5.17 1.27 10.54
CA ALA A 44 -5.38 0.53 11.78
C ALA A 44 -4.05 0.06 12.40
N TYR A 45 -3.16 -0.50 11.57
CA TYR A 45 -1.83 -0.92 12.02
C TYR A 45 -1.03 0.24 12.59
N VAL A 46 -1.00 1.39 11.90
CA VAL A 46 -0.29 2.58 12.38
C VAL A 46 -0.92 3.07 13.69
N ALA A 47 -2.24 3.15 13.77
CA ALA A 47 -2.94 3.60 14.99
C ALA A 47 -2.66 2.71 16.20
N GLU A 48 -2.53 1.40 16.00
CA GLU A 48 -2.21 0.43 17.05
C GLU A 48 -0.77 0.54 17.53
N HIS A 49 0.18 0.72 16.60
CA HIS A 49 1.61 0.64 16.94
C HIS A 49 2.27 2.00 17.19
N LEU A 50 1.61 3.11 16.84
CA LEU A 50 2.18 4.47 16.95
C LEU A 50 2.68 4.77 18.37
N GLN A 51 1.86 4.48 19.38
CA GLN A 51 2.16 4.80 20.77
C GLN A 51 3.40 4.06 21.28
N GLU A 52 3.45 2.76 21.04
CA GLU A 52 4.55 1.90 21.47
C GLU A 52 5.85 2.24 20.72
N SER A 53 5.77 2.33 19.38
CA SER A 53 6.93 2.58 18.51
C SER A 53 7.61 3.90 18.83
N LEU A 54 6.85 4.94 19.16
CA LEU A 54 7.37 6.27 19.46
C LEU A 54 7.54 6.51 20.97
N SER A 55 7.08 5.61 21.84
CA SER A 55 7.00 5.77 23.29
C SER A 55 6.23 7.06 23.67
N LEU A 56 5.03 7.20 23.11
CA LEU A 56 4.16 8.36 23.37
C LEU A 56 3.38 8.18 24.68
N SER A 57 3.16 9.30 25.41
CA SER A 57 2.11 9.33 26.42
C SER A 57 0.72 9.28 25.76
N ASP A 58 -0.33 8.95 26.54
CA ASP A 58 -1.71 8.94 26.05
C ASP A 58 -2.13 10.32 25.52
N GLU A 59 -1.69 11.38 26.18
CA GLU A 59 -1.96 12.76 25.75
C GLU A 59 -1.25 13.08 24.43
N GLN A 60 0.03 12.70 24.28
CA GLN A 60 0.76 12.86 23.02
C GLN A 60 0.09 12.05 21.88
N ARG A 61 -0.28 10.80 22.14
CA ARG A 61 -0.98 9.96 21.18
C ARG A 61 -2.28 10.63 20.69
N GLY A 62 -3.06 11.20 21.61
CA GLY A 62 -4.29 11.91 21.28
C GLY A 62 -4.08 13.09 20.32
N ARG A 63 -2.93 13.77 20.42
CA ARG A 63 -2.56 14.89 19.52
C ARG A 63 -1.91 14.41 18.22
N VAL A 64 -1.07 13.40 18.26
CA VAL A 64 -0.26 12.95 17.11
C VAL A 64 -1.06 12.08 16.15
N LEU A 65 -1.90 11.18 16.66
CA LEU A 65 -2.64 10.23 15.80
C LEU A 65 -3.50 10.92 14.72
N PRO A 66 -4.27 11.97 15.02
CA PRO A 66 -5.05 12.68 13.98
C PRO A 66 -4.15 13.31 12.89
N LEU A 67 -2.97 13.80 13.27
CA LEU A 67 -2.01 14.39 12.32
C LEU A 67 -1.42 13.34 11.39
N VAL A 68 -1.10 12.15 11.92
CA VAL A 68 -0.61 11.01 11.13
C VAL A 68 -1.70 10.52 10.17
N GLN A 69 -2.94 10.44 10.62
CA GLN A 69 -4.08 10.09 9.76
C GLN A 69 -4.28 11.11 8.64
N LYS A 70 -4.16 12.42 8.95
CA LYS A 70 -4.20 13.48 7.95
C LYS A 70 -3.09 13.32 6.90
N LEU A 71 -1.84 13.11 7.32
CA LEU A 71 -0.72 12.87 6.42
C LEU A 71 -1.00 11.69 5.48
N SER A 72 -1.51 10.58 6.02
CA SER A 72 -1.88 9.40 5.23
C SER A 72 -2.99 9.71 4.22
N ALA A 73 -4.00 10.47 4.62
CA ALA A 73 -5.10 10.89 3.74
C ALA A 73 -4.61 11.81 2.60
N GLU A 74 -3.70 12.75 2.88
CA GLU A 74 -3.11 13.64 1.87
C GLU A 74 -2.29 12.85 0.85
N ARG A 75 -1.42 11.94 1.30
CA ARG A 75 -0.67 11.05 0.39
C ARG A 75 -1.59 10.26 -0.54
N ARG A 76 -2.70 9.71 -0.01
CA ARG A 76 -3.71 9.01 -0.83
C ARG A 76 -4.35 9.94 -1.84
N ARG A 77 -4.78 11.11 -1.41
CA ARG A 77 -5.43 12.11 -2.30
C ARG A 77 -4.54 12.46 -3.50
N PHE A 78 -3.26 12.74 -3.29
CA PHE A 78 -2.34 13.05 -4.38
C PHE A 78 -2.07 11.83 -5.28
N ALA A 79 -1.89 10.65 -4.70
CA ALA A 79 -1.75 9.43 -5.48
C ALA A 79 -2.99 9.15 -6.36
N GLU A 80 -4.18 9.38 -5.84
CA GLU A 80 -5.44 9.22 -6.59
C GLU A 80 -5.57 10.25 -7.72
N ARG A 81 -5.21 11.52 -7.46
CA ARG A 81 -5.20 12.57 -8.51
C ARG A 81 -4.29 12.15 -9.67
N ARG A 82 -3.06 11.70 -9.40
CA ARG A 82 -2.12 11.23 -10.42
C ARG A 82 -2.65 10.01 -11.18
N VAL A 83 -3.12 9.00 -10.47
CA VAL A 83 -3.67 7.77 -11.07
C VAL A 83 -4.87 8.08 -11.95
N ARG A 84 -5.76 8.97 -11.51
CA ARG A 84 -6.94 9.39 -12.29
C ARG A 84 -6.54 10.08 -13.59
N ALA A 85 -5.63 11.05 -13.54
CA ALA A 85 -5.14 11.76 -14.73
C ALA A 85 -4.50 10.77 -15.73
N LEU A 86 -3.59 9.91 -15.26
CA LEU A 86 -2.93 8.91 -16.09
C LEU A 86 -3.92 7.88 -16.69
N PHE A 87 -4.91 7.47 -15.93
CA PHE A 87 -5.95 6.56 -16.41
C PHE A 87 -6.79 7.19 -17.52
N GLN A 88 -7.18 8.47 -17.35
CA GLN A 88 -7.95 9.20 -18.35
C GLN A 88 -7.15 9.42 -19.63
N MET A 89 -5.85 9.77 -19.52
CA MET A 89 -4.96 9.86 -20.69
C MET A 89 -4.87 8.54 -21.43
N ARG A 90 -4.56 7.45 -20.70
CA ARG A 90 -4.45 6.11 -21.29
C ARG A 90 -5.72 5.68 -22.00
N ARG A 91 -6.87 5.93 -21.38
CA ARG A 91 -8.17 5.60 -21.96
C ARG A 91 -8.43 6.42 -23.23
N ALA A 92 -8.23 7.73 -23.21
CA ALA A 92 -8.44 8.58 -24.36
C ALA A 92 -7.54 8.19 -25.54
N ILE A 93 -6.29 7.81 -25.29
CA ILE A 93 -5.36 7.31 -26.32
C ILE A 93 -5.86 5.96 -26.88
N ALA A 94 -6.27 5.03 -26.03
CA ALA A 94 -6.73 3.70 -26.45
C ALA A 94 -8.04 3.78 -27.25
N ASP A 95 -8.95 4.67 -26.86
CA ASP A 95 -10.25 4.87 -27.51
C ASP A 95 -10.17 5.76 -28.78
N GLY A 96 -8.97 6.26 -29.14
CA GLY A 96 -8.79 7.18 -30.26
C GLY A 96 -9.44 8.56 -30.07
N THR A 97 -9.80 8.92 -28.84
CA THR A 97 -10.44 10.19 -28.48
C THR A 97 -9.45 11.23 -27.92
N ALA A 98 -8.14 10.94 -28.00
CA ALA A 98 -7.10 11.85 -27.59
C ALA A 98 -7.02 13.02 -28.57
N THR A 99 -7.16 14.24 -28.03
CA THR A 99 -6.86 15.48 -28.73
C THR A 99 -5.79 16.23 -27.96
N ASP A 100 -5.02 17.08 -28.63
CA ASP A 100 -3.98 17.89 -27.97
C ASP A 100 -4.56 18.72 -26.83
N ALA A 101 -5.72 19.33 -27.02
CA ALA A 101 -6.39 20.11 -25.99
C ALA A 101 -6.73 19.28 -24.74
N LYS A 102 -7.31 18.10 -24.93
CA LYS A 102 -7.65 17.17 -23.84
C LYS A 102 -6.40 16.66 -23.13
N MET A 103 -5.36 16.33 -23.90
CA MET A 103 -4.09 15.87 -23.32
C MET A 103 -3.40 17.00 -22.54
N ALA A 104 -3.42 18.23 -23.06
CA ALA A 104 -2.86 19.40 -22.36
C ALA A 104 -3.56 19.64 -21.01
N GLU A 105 -4.89 19.55 -20.95
CA GLU A 105 -5.66 19.67 -19.70
C GLU A 105 -5.27 18.58 -18.69
N LEU A 106 -5.24 17.32 -19.11
CA LEU A 106 -4.89 16.18 -18.22
C LEU A 106 -3.44 16.26 -17.74
N LEU A 107 -2.52 16.70 -18.60
CA LEU A 107 -1.13 16.95 -18.22
C LEU A 107 -1.01 18.11 -17.23
N GLN A 108 -1.81 19.17 -17.39
CA GLN A 108 -1.85 20.27 -16.41
C GLN A 108 -2.34 19.77 -15.04
N GLN A 109 -3.39 18.95 -15.00
CA GLN A 109 -3.88 18.35 -13.75
C GLN A 109 -2.82 17.47 -13.08
N LEU A 110 -2.08 16.67 -13.85
CA LEU A 110 -0.98 15.85 -13.35
C LEU A 110 0.13 16.72 -12.75
N LYS A 111 0.63 17.69 -13.51
CA LYS A 111 1.69 18.61 -13.08
C LYS A 111 1.28 19.43 -11.84
N ALA A 112 0.03 19.88 -11.77
CA ALA A 112 -0.49 20.57 -10.58
C ALA A 112 -0.44 19.68 -9.34
N ALA A 113 -0.87 18.43 -9.47
CA ALA A 113 -0.80 17.48 -8.35
C ALA A 113 0.65 17.22 -7.90
N GLU A 114 1.59 17.07 -8.85
CA GLU A 114 3.02 16.86 -8.57
C GLU A 114 3.67 18.09 -7.92
N ALA A 115 3.28 19.30 -8.30
CA ALA A 115 3.79 20.54 -7.72
C ALA A 115 3.26 20.82 -6.31
N GLU A 116 1.99 20.52 -6.05
CA GLU A 116 1.34 20.77 -4.76
C GLU A 116 1.76 19.75 -3.67
N GLU A 117 1.98 18.48 -4.06
CA GLU A 117 2.21 17.38 -3.12
C GLU A 117 3.37 17.61 -2.15
N PRO A 118 4.59 18.02 -2.59
CA PRO A 118 5.72 18.15 -1.67
C PRO A 118 5.47 19.17 -0.56
N GLY A 119 4.81 20.28 -0.89
CA GLY A 119 4.47 21.32 0.09
C GLY A 119 3.44 20.84 1.11
N ALA A 120 2.37 20.20 0.66
CA ALA A 120 1.32 19.67 1.53
C ALA A 120 1.84 18.58 2.46
N ILE A 121 2.63 17.63 1.92
CA ILE A 121 3.23 16.56 2.71
C ILE A 121 4.21 17.12 3.75
N ARG A 122 5.06 18.09 3.36
CA ARG A 122 5.98 18.75 4.29
C ARG A 122 5.23 19.45 5.42
N ALA A 123 4.20 20.23 5.12
CA ALA A 123 3.41 20.92 6.13
C ALA A 123 2.77 19.93 7.14
N SER A 124 2.28 18.79 6.66
CA SER A 124 1.73 17.74 7.54
C SER A 124 2.81 17.07 8.39
N GLN A 125 4.01 16.85 7.84
CA GLN A 125 5.16 16.33 8.59
C GLN A 125 5.64 17.32 9.66
N ASP A 126 5.76 18.60 9.31
CA ASP A 126 6.16 19.65 10.27
C ASP A 126 5.16 19.75 11.43
N ALA A 127 3.87 19.59 11.16
CA ALA A 127 2.84 19.59 12.20
C ALA A 127 2.97 18.38 13.16
N ILE A 128 3.37 17.21 12.65
CA ILE A 128 3.66 16.03 13.47
C ILE A 128 4.93 16.27 14.29
N ASP A 129 6.00 16.73 13.64
CA ASP A 129 7.29 16.96 14.28
C ASP A 129 7.21 17.98 15.42
N ALA A 130 6.34 18.99 15.31
CA ALA A 130 6.09 19.97 16.38
C ALA A 130 5.49 19.35 17.66
N GLN A 131 4.93 18.14 17.61
CA GLN A 131 4.39 17.41 18.76
C GLN A 131 5.38 16.40 19.35
N LEU A 132 6.53 16.19 18.74
CA LEU A 132 7.45 15.11 19.02
C LEU A 132 8.84 15.64 19.42
N SER A 133 9.50 14.96 20.37
CA SER A 133 10.92 15.15 20.62
C SER A 133 11.76 14.65 19.43
N PRO A 134 13.03 15.10 19.28
CA PRO A 134 13.89 14.64 18.20
C PRO A 134 14.02 13.11 18.11
N LEU A 135 14.07 12.41 19.24
CA LEU A 135 14.12 10.95 19.28
C LEU A 135 12.79 10.33 18.78
N GLN A 136 11.65 10.90 19.15
CA GLN A 136 10.35 10.45 18.70
C GLN A 136 10.16 10.73 17.20
N GLN A 137 10.64 11.87 16.69
CA GLN A 137 10.66 12.17 15.25
C GLN A 137 11.47 11.12 14.47
N ALA A 138 12.67 10.78 14.94
CA ALA A 138 13.48 9.73 14.31
C ALA A 138 12.77 8.37 14.30
N ARG A 139 12.14 7.99 15.42
CA ARG A 139 11.33 6.76 15.49
C ARG A 139 10.13 6.79 14.54
N PHE A 140 9.49 7.94 14.39
CA PHE A 140 8.38 8.11 13.45
C PHE A 140 8.85 7.88 12.01
N ARG A 141 9.99 8.45 11.59
CA ARG A 141 10.55 8.19 10.24
C ARG A 141 10.88 6.72 10.00
N VAL A 142 11.38 6.02 11.03
CA VAL A 142 11.63 4.57 10.94
C VAL A 142 10.32 3.80 10.80
N LEU A 143 9.29 4.13 11.58
CA LEU A 143 7.97 3.51 11.48
C LEU A 143 7.36 3.73 10.07
N GLU A 144 7.42 4.96 9.54
CA GLU A 144 6.94 5.26 8.18
C GLU A 144 7.65 4.38 7.12
N ALA A 145 8.98 4.27 7.20
CA ALA A 145 9.76 3.45 6.27
C ALA A 145 9.41 1.96 6.36
N GLU A 146 9.19 1.43 7.56
CA GLU A 146 8.76 0.04 7.78
C GLU A 146 7.37 -0.22 7.21
N VAL A 147 6.41 0.67 7.45
CA VAL A 147 5.04 0.58 6.90
C VAL A 147 5.09 0.60 5.37
N GLU A 148 5.86 1.51 4.79
CA GLU A 148 6.01 1.61 3.34
C GLU A 148 6.66 0.36 2.72
N HIS A 149 7.69 -0.18 3.38
CA HIS A 149 8.32 -1.43 2.95
C HIS A 149 7.33 -2.60 2.99
N ARG A 150 6.54 -2.73 4.04
CA ARG A 150 5.50 -3.76 4.16
C ARG A 150 4.44 -3.62 3.08
N MET A 151 3.96 -2.40 2.84
CA MET A 151 3.00 -2.11 1.78
C MET A 151 3.53 -2.56 0.41
N ARG A 152 4.79 -2.23 0.08
CA ARG A 152 5.43 -2.68 -1.16
C ARG A 152 5.46 -4.20 -1.28
N ARG A 153 5.79 -4.92 -0.20
CA ARG A 153 5.82 -6.39 -0.18
C ARG A 153 4.44 -7.01 -0.40
N VAL A 154 3.41 -6.49 0.27
CA VAL A 154 2.02 -6.95 0.08
C VAL A 154 1.60 -6.74 -1.37
N MET A 155 1.86 -5.55 -1.94
CA MET A 155 1.52 -5.23 -3.32
C MET A 155 2.31 -6.08 -4.34
N ALA A 156 3.56 -6.43 -4.04
CA ALA A 156 4.37 -7.32 -4.88
C ALA A 156 3.81 -8.76 -4.90
N ARG A 157 3.43 -9.30 -3.73
CA ARG A 157 2.79 -10.62 -3.64
C ARG A 157 1.49 -10.68 -4.42
N VAL A 158 0.64 -9.66 -4.27
CA VAL A 158 -0.63 -9.55 -5.01
C VAL A 158 -0.41 -9.47 -6.52
N ARG A 159 0.70 -8.88 -6.99
CA ARG A 159 1.08 -8.86 -8.41
C ARG A 159 1.67 -10.19 -8.89
N GLY A 160 2.52 -10.82 -8.08
CA GLY A 160 3.16 -12.10 -8.41
C GLY A 160 2.16 -13.25 -8.60
N GLN A 161 1.08 -13.25 -7.83
CA GLN A 161 -0.03 -14.20 -8.00
C GLN A 161 -0.80 -14.03 -9.33
N ARG A 162 -0.63 -12.92 -10.04
CA ARG A 162 -1.20 -12.69 -11.39
C ARG A 162 -0.35 -13.26 -12.53
N GLY A 163 0.96 -13.44 -12.33
CA GLY A 163 1.90 -13.93 -13.36
C GLY A 163 2.07 -15.44 -13.38
N GLY A 164 1.59 -16.15 -12.36
CA GLY A 164 1.60 -17.60 -12.33
C GLY A 164 0.46 -18.15 -13.16
N LYS A 165 0.68 -18.38 -14.47
CA LYS A 165 -0.04 -19.43 -15.18
C LYS A 165 0.16 -20.71 -14.37
N PRO A 166 -0.90 -21.42 -13.95
CA PRO A 166 -0.68 -22.74 -13.35
C PRO A 166 -0.01 -23.61 -14.41
N GLY A 167 1.13 -24.19 -14.02
CA GLY A 167 2.00 -25.08 -14.74
C GLY A 167 1.50 -25.60 -16.07
N GLY A 168 2.14 -25.16 -17.15
CA GLY A 168 2.26 -26.02 -18.29
C GLY A 168 2.96 -27.32 -17.85
N PRO A 169 2.59 -28.49 -18.38
CA PRO A 169 3.29 -29.71 -18.07
C PRO A 169 4.78 -29.50 -18.33
N PRO A 170 5.66 -30.10 -17.53
CA PRO A 170 7.10 -30.05 -17.81
C PRO A 170 7.33 -30.50 -19.24
N PRO A 171 8.26 -29.88 -19.99
CA PRO A 171 8.64 -30.39 -21.29
C PRO A 171 9.01 -31.85 -21.10
N ASP A 172 8.36 -32.72 -21.89
CA ASP A 172 8.62 -34.15 -21.88
C ASP A 172 10.12 -34.35 -21.95
N GLY A 173 10.66 -34.90 -20.87
CA GLY A 173 12.09 -35.23 -20.79
C GLY A 173 12.41 -36.17 -21.94
N ASP A 174 13.54 -35.88 -22.59
CA ASP A 174 14.24 -36.76 -23.51
C ASP A 174 14.15 -38.22 -23.03
N ASP A 175 13.41 -39.04 -23.75
CA ASP A 175 13.46 -40.50 -23.62
C ASP A 175 14.78 -40.98 -24.24
N PRO A 176 15.78 -41.45 -23.45
CA PRO A 176 17.07 -41.85 -23.96
C PRO A 176 17.04 -43.22 -24.64
N ARG A 177 15.89 -43.70 -25.11
CA ARG A 177 15.71 -45.03 -25.70
C ARG A 177 15.43 -45.02 -27.20
N HIS A 178 15.85 -44.03 -27.93
CA HIS A 178 15.86 -44.15 -29.39
C HIS A 178 17.30 -44.35 -29.88
N ASP A 179 17.73 -45.63 -29.85
CA ASP A 179 18.93 -46.15 -30.52
C ASP A 179 18.54 -46.54 -31.94
N PRO A 180 19.02 -45.86 -32.98
CA PRO A 180 18.79 -46.29 -34.37
C PRO A 180 19.87 -47.31 -34.76
N ARG A 181 19.47 -48.54 -34.94
CA ARG A 181 20.20 -49.49 -35.76
C ARG A 181 19.86 -49.34 -37.22
#